data_e104c2bfb663ecedfa2e9b5b17826d0b
#
_entry.id   e104c2bfb663ecedfa2e9b5b17826d0b
#
_cell.length_a   1.000
_cell.length_b   1.000
_cell.length_c   1.000
_cell.angle_alpha   90.00
_cell.angle_beta   90.00
_cell.angle_gamma   90.00
#
_symmetry.space_group_name_H-M   'P 1'
#
loop_
_entity.id
_entity.type
_entity.pdbx_description
1 polymer ?
#
loop_
_entity_poly.entity_id
_entity_poly.type
_entity_poly.pdbx_seq_one_letter_code
_entity_poly.pdbx_strand_id
1 'polypeptide(L)'
;MNKSERIQRELFFVNSHKEFNLTDLMREFQISRSTAIRDLAELEQLGVPFYVENGRYGGYKVLPSSLLPPIYFTEKEIFSVFFSLQLLNLLSGSPFGSNYSTIQQKLLNTFSVEKQEKIAQATDSVQYAGIYQIEPTKNLEDLFSTILKNEPIKILYTRYTRKVKRILPIRLTLMDGYWYCIAIDIEKKRDENLSL
;
A
#
# COMPACT_ATOMS: atom_id res chain seq x y z
N MET A 1 4.09 -32.40 -2.56
CA MET A 1 4.25 -30.96 -2.84
C MET A 1 5.50 -30.76 -3.69
N ASN A 2 5.39 -30.06 -4.83
CA ASN A 2 6.56 -29.78 -5.65
C ASN A 2 7.41 -28.66 -5.04
N LYS A 3 8.66 -28.47 -5.53
CA LYS A 3 9.61 -27.49 -4.96
C LYS A 3 9.06 -26.04 -5.05
N SER A 4 8.53 -25.65 -6.20
CA SER A 4 7.99 -24.30 -6.41
C SER A 4 6.85 -23.96 -5.45
N GLU A 5 5.90 -24.89 -5.31
CA GLU A 5 4.77 -24.73 -4.38
C GLU A 5 5.25 -24.63 -2.92
N ARG A 6 6.28 -25.42 -2.57
CA ARG A 6 6.86 -25.37 -1.22
C ARG A 6 7.50 -24.03 -0.94
N ILE A 7 8.38 -23.54 -1.81
CA ILE A 7 9.05 -22.23 -1.66
C ILE A 7 8.00 -21.09 -1.52
N GLN A 8 6.91 -21.14 -2.28
CA GLN A 8 5.83 -20.15 -2.15
C GLN A 8 5.17 -20.19 -0.77
N ARG A 9 4.87 -21.37 -0.26
CA ARG A 9 4.25 -21.52 1.07
C ARG A 9 5.21 -21.14 2.18
N GLU A 10 6.48 -21.50 2.05
CA GLU A 10 7.55 -21.10 2.96
C GLU A 10 7.72 -19.58 2.99
N LEU A 11 7.70 -18.92 1.83
CA LEU A 11 7.73 -17.46 1.73
C LEU A 11 6.58 -16.80 2.50
N PHE A 12 5.37 -17.35 2.37
CA PHE A 12 4.21 -16.87 3.13
C PHE A 12 4.38 -17.10 4.64
N PHE A 13 4.84 -18.29 5.03
CA PHE A 13 5.12 -18.63 6.42
C PHE A 13 6.12 -17.66 7.05
N VAL A 14 7.26 -17.43 6.41
CA VAL A 14 8.35 -16.57 6.91
C VAL A 14 7.89 -15.12 7.03
N ASN A 15 7.11 -14.62 6.07
CA ASN A 15 6.57 -13.26 6.11
C ASN A 15 5.53 -13.05 7.22
N SER A 16 4.82 -14.11 7.60
CA SER A 16 3.84 -14.06 8.70
C SER A 16 4.47 -14.24 10.09
N HIS A 17 5.67 -14.81 10.16
CA HIS A 17 6.40 -15.09 11.41
C HIS A 17 7.68 -14.25 11.46
N LYS A 18 7.71 -13.26 12.33
CA LYS A 18 8.89 -12.39 12.49
C LYS A 18 10.12 -13.15 12.99
N GLU A 19 9.91 -14.21 13.73
CA GLU A 19 10.94 -15.09 14.32
C GLU A 19 10.50 -16.54 14.16
N PHE A 20 11.40 -17.41 13.73
CA PHE A 20 11.17 -18.84 13.61
C PHE A 20 12.51 -19.60 13.69
N ASN A 21 12.47 -20.89 13.95
CA ASN A 21 13.63 -21.74 13.92
C ASN A 21 13.54 -22.79 12.82
N LEU A 22 14.66 -23.46 12.55
CA LEU A 22 14.73 -24.47 11.49
C LEU A 22 13.76 -25.64 11.73
N THR A 23 13.52 -25.97 13.02
CA THR A 23 12.59 -27.05 13.42
C THR A 23 11.15 -26.69 13.09
N ASP A 24 10.80 -25.42 13.16
CA ASP A 24 9.45 -24.95 12.80
C ASP A 24 9.18 -25.18 11.32
N LEU A 25 10.13 -24.79 10.44
CA LEU A 25 10.05 -25.07 9.00
C LEU A 25 9.98 -26.56 8.69
N MET A 26 10.87 -27.35 9.32
CA MET A 26 10.90 -28.79 9.11
C MET A 26 9.57 -29.45 9.50
N ARG A 27 8.94 -29.02 10.59
CA ARG A 27 7.67 -29.54 11.08
C ARG A 27 6.50 -29.11 10.20
N GLU A 28 6.43 -27.83 9.85
CA GLU A 28 5.32 -27.26 9.06
C GLU A 28 5.27 -27.86 7.65
N PHE A 29 6.44 -27.95 7.00
CA PHE A 29 6.51 -28.40 5.59
C PHE A 29 6.93 -29.87 5.44
N GLN A 30 7.15 -30.60 6.53
CA GLN A 30 7.55 -32.00 6.55
C GLN A 30 8.80 -32.26 5.69
N ILE A 31 9.81 -31.39 5.83
CA ILE A 31 11.06 -31.45 5.08
C ILE A 31 12.25 -31.78 5.97
N SER A 32 13.32 -32.27 5.34
CA SER A 32 14.59 -32.54 6.03
C SER A 32 15.31 -31.23 6.38
N ARG A 33 16.20 -31.28 7.37
CA ARG A 33 17.06 -30.15 7.75
C ARG A 33 17.86 -29.59 6.57
N SER A 34 18.42 -30.46 5.73
CA SER A 34 19.19 -30.05 4.55
C SER A 34 18.32 -29.34 3.51
N THR A 35 17.06 -29.75 3.37
CA THR A 35 16.08 -29.10 2.49
C THR A 35 15.72 -27.74 3.04
N ALA A 36 15.41 -27.62 4.33
CA ALA A 36 15.06 -26.35 4.94
C ALA A 36 16.18 -25.28 4.82
N ILE A 37 17.44 -25.67 5.03
CA ILE A 37 18.60 -24.77 4.86
C ILE A 37 18.70 -24.28 3.41
N ARG A 38 18.48 -25.17 2.44
CA ARG A 38 18.56 -24.85 1.01
C ARG A 38 17.41 -23.94 0.58
N ASP A 39 16.23 -24.22 1.09
CA ASP A 39 15.03 -23.42 0.82
C ASP A 39 15.16 -22.01 1.45
N LEU A 40 15.72 -21.89 2.66
CA LEU A 40 16.02 -20.57 3.26
C LEU A 40 17.03 -19.77 2.44
N ALA A 41 18.08 -20.39 1.91
CA ALA A 41 19.03 -19.72 1.01
C ALA A 41 18.34 -19.23 -0.28
N GLU A 42 17.38 -19.99 -0.79
CA GLU A 42 16.57 -19.58 -1.96
C GLU A 42 15.62 -18.42 -1.62
N LEU A 43 14.99 -18.43 -0.45
CA LEU A 43 14.18 -17.32 0.03
C LEU A 43 14.99 -16.03 0.21
N GLU A 44 16.23 -16.14 0.69
CA GLU A 44 17.15 -15.01 0.79
C GLU A 44 17.51 -14.43 -0.60
N GLN A 45 17.72 -15.29 -1.60
CA GLN A 45 17.91 -14.87 -2.99
C GLN A 45 16.66 -14.21 -3.59
N LEU A 46 15.47 -14.59 -3.14
CA LEU A 46 14.20 -13.95 -3.49
C LEU A 46 13.97 -12.62 -2.76
N GLY A 47 14.93 -12.17 -1.94
CA GLY A 47 14.90 -10.87 -1.30
C GLY A 47 14.32 -10.85 0.12
N VAL A 48 14.11 -12.00 0.75
CA VAL A 48 13.70 -12.05 2.17
C VAL A 48 14.95 -11.88 3.05
N PRO A 49 15.09 -10.77 3.79
CA PRO A 49 16.27 -10.54 4.59
C PRO A 49 16.16 -11.28 5.93
N PHE A 50 17.05 -12.24 6.15
CA PHE A 50 17.16 -12.94 7.43
C PHE A 50 18.47 -12.57 8.13
N TYR A 51 18.43 -12.60 9.46
CA TYR A 51 19.65 -12.81 10.21
C TYR A 51 19.50 -14.00 11.17
N VAL A 52 20.62 -14.66 11.45
CA VAL A 52 20.67 -15.82 12.32
C VAL A 52 21.12 -15.40 13.70
N GLU A 53 20.31 -15.63 14.71
CA GLU A 53 20.68 -15.46 16.11
C GLU A 53 21.23 -16.77 16.64
N ASN A 54 22.51 -16.77 17.06
CA ASN A 54 23.15 -17.96 17.58
C ASN A 54 22.83 -18.16 19.06
N GLY A 55 22.63 -19.41 19.47
CA GLY A 55 22.43 -19.76 20.88
C GLY A 55 21.35 -20.83 21.09
N ARG A 56 21.16 -21.21 22.37
CA ARG A 56 20.19 -22.27 22.74
C ARG A 56 18.75 -21.95 22.34
N TYR A 57 18.42 -20.66 22.25
CA TYR A 57 17.11 -20.12 21.85
C TYR A 57 17.20 -19.34 20.55
N GLY A 58 18.31 -19.50 19.83
CA GLY A 58 18.54 -18.81 18.56
C GLY A 58 17.65 -19.33 17.43
N GLY A 59 17.54 -18.55 16.37
CA GLY A 59 16.71 -18.86 15.21
C GLY A 59 16.95 -17.87 14.09
N TYR A 60 16.03 -17.86 13.15
CA TYR A 60 15.98 -16.92 12.05
C TYR A 60 15.03 -15.78 12.41
N LYS A 61 15.49 -14.55 12.22
CA LYS A 61 14.66 -13.35 12.36
C LYS A 61 14.55 -12.64 11.03
N VAL A 62 13.34 -12.33 10.63
CA VAL A 62 13.08 -11.55 9.43
C VAL A 62 13.31 -10.08 9.75
N LEU A 63 14.24 -9.45 9.03
CA LEU A 63 14.50 -8.02 9.18
C LEU A 63 13.37 -7.21 8.57
N PRO A 64 13.00 -6.06 9.16
CA PRO A 64 12.09 -5.13 8.50
C PRO A 64 12.68 -4.72 7.16
N SER A 65 12.00 -5.04 6.07
CA SER A 65 12.40 -4.65 4.73
C SER A 65 11.53 -3.51 4.23
N SER A 66 12.14 -2.53 3.58
CA SER A 66 11.41 -1.50 2.83
C SER A 66 10.84 -2.04 1.51
N LEU A 67 11.29 -3.22 1.09
CA LEU A 67 10.78 -3.91 -0.09
C LEU A 67 9.62 -4.82 0.34
N LEU A 68 8.54 -4.76 -0.41
CA LEU A 68 7.43 -5.70 -0.23
C LEU A 68 7.90 -7.09 -0.66
N PRO A 69 7.61 -8.14 0.12
CA PRO A 69 7.85 -9.51 -0.31
C PRO A 69 7.01 -9.81 -1.56
N PRO A 70 7.40 -10.78 -2.39
CA PRO A 70 6.59 -11.22 -3.51
C PRO A 70 5.17 -11.58 -3.04
N ILE A 71 4.18 -10.91 -3.59
CA ILE A 71 2.76 -11.15 -3.29
C ILE A 71 2.16 -11.86 -4.50
N TYR A 72 1.49 -12.99 -4.26
CA TYR A 72 0.81 -13.74 -5.30
C TYR A 72 -0.67 -13.39 -5.31
N PHE A 73 -1.13 -12.91 -6.46
CA PHE A 73 -2.54 -12.58 -6.67
C PHE A 73 -3.22 -13.63 -7.57
N THR A 74 -4.42 -13.99 -7.22
CA THR A 74 -5.33 -14.70 -8.13
C THR A 74 -5.79 -13.76 -9.26
N GLU A 75 -6.31 -14.29 -10.33
CA GLU A 75 -6.81 -13.49 -11.45
C GLU A 75 -7.91 -12.51 -11.03
N LYS A 76 -8.81 -12.92 -10.15
CA LYS A 76 -9.88 -12.06 -9.59
C LYS A 76 -9.33 -10.90 -8.76
N GLU A 77 -8.31 -11.15 -7.96
CA GLU A 77 -7.65 -10.11 -7.18
C GLU A 77 -6.92 -9.12 -8.06
N ILE A 78 -6.26 -9.59 -9.13
CA ILE A 78 -5.64 -8.72 -10.14
C ILE A 78 -6.68 -7.78 -10.76
N PHE A 79 -7.82 -8.30 -11.23
CA PHE A 79 -8.89 -7.47 -11.79
C PHE A 79 -9.41 -6.44 -10.78
N SER A 80 -9.56 -6.83 -9.52
CA SER A 80 -9.98 -5.92 -8.44
C SER A 80 -8.98 -4.79 -8.20
N VAL A 81 -7.68 -5.09 -8.22
CA VAL A 81 -6.61 -4.08 -8.09
C VAL A 81 -6.64 -3.10 -9.27
N PHE A 82 -6.73 -3.61 -10.51
CA PHE A 82 -6.74 -2.75 -11.69
C PHE A 82 -8.00 -1.89 -11.77
N PHE A 83 -9.16 -2.43 -11.42
CA PHE A 83 -10.40 -1.68 -11.32
C PHE A 83 -10.31 -0.57 -10.26
N SER A 84 -9.74 -0.87 -9.09
CA SER A 84 -9.52 0.14 -8.04
C SER A 84 -8.60 1.27 -8.50
N LEU A 85 -7.50 0.94 -9.20
CA LEU A 85 -6.60 1.94 -9.77
C LEU A 85 -7.28 2.80 -10.83
N GLN A 86 -8.16 2.20 -11.65
CA GLN A 86 -8.95 2.92 -12.64
C GLN A 86 -9.91 3.91 -11.96
N LEU A 87 -10.60 3.50 -10.89
CA LEU A 87 -11.45 4.40 -10.09
C LEU A 87 -10.66 5.57 -9.52
N LEU A 88 -9.48 5.30 -8.95
CA LEU A 88 -8.63 6.34 -8.38
C LEU A 88 -8.10 7.32 -9.42
N ASN A 89 -7.90 6.88 -10.67
CA ASN A 89 -7.51 7.77 -11.77
C ASN A 89 -8.61 8.77 -12.16
N LEU A 90 -9.87 8.51 -11.79
CA LEU A 90 -10.98 9.43 -12.02
C LEU A 90 -11.02 10.57 -10.99
N LEU A 91 -10.27 10.43 -9.89
CA LEU A 91 -10.15 11.45 -8.87
C LEU A 91 -9.06 12.45 -9.26
N SER A 92 -9.36 13.72 -9.15
CA SER A 92 -8.41 14.77 -9.46
C SER A 92 -7.51 15.08 -8.27
N GLY A 93 -6.46 14.33 -8.11
CA GLY A 93 -5.44 14.53 -7.10
C GLY A 93 -5.29 13.36 -6.12
N SER A 94 -4.09 13.20 -5.63
CA SER A 94 -3.71 12.16 -4.67
C SER A 94 -2.96 12.79 -3.50
N PRO A 95 -3.35 12.50 -2.25
CA PRO A 95 -2.60 12.97 -1.08
C PRO A 95 -1.24 12.26 -0.93
N PHE A 96 -0.97 11.24 -1.73
CA PHE A 96 0.26 10.45 -1.66
C PHE A 96 1.32 10.87 -2.69
N GLY A 97 1.11 11.95 -3.44
CA GLY A 97 2.01 12.37 -4.51
C GLY A 97 2.16 11.36 -5.66
N SER A 98 1.30 10.34 -5.69
CA SER A 98 1.41 9.22 -6.62
C SER A 98 0.48 9.42 -7.81
N ASN A 99 0.99 9.12 -8.99
CA ASN A 99 0.17 8.99 -10.19
C ASN A 99 -0.29 7.53 -10.32
N TYR A 100 -1.58 7.29 -10.12
CA TYR A 100 -2.19 5.95 -10.18
C TYR A 100 -2.03 5.30 -11.56
N SER A 101 -2.04 6.07 -12.63
CA SER A 101 -1.79 5.55 -13.98
C SER A 101 -0.36 5.02 -14.14
N THR A 102 0.60 5.66 -13.51
CA THR A 102 2.00 5.17 -13.49
C THR A 102 2.12 3.86 -12.72
N ILE A 103 1.41 3.71 -11.59
CA ILE A 103 1.37 2.47 -10.83
C ILE A 103 0.72 1.37 -11.65
N GLN A 104 -0.40 1.65 -12.29
CA GLN A 104 -1.11 0.74 -13.18
C GLN A 104 -0.20 0.24 -14.32
N GLN A 105 0.52 1.13 -14.98
CA GLN A 105 1.46 0.78 -16.05
C GLN A 105 2.61 -0.10 -15.55
N LYS A 106 3.22 0.23 -14.41
CA LYS A 106 4.26 -0.59 -13.82
C LYS A 106 3.78 -2.01 -13.51
N LEU A 107 2.56 -2.15 -12.99
CA LEU A 107 1.96 -3.46 -12.73
C LEU A 107 1.65 -4.20 -14.03
N LEU A 108 1.06 -3.54 -15.03
CA LEU A 108 0.75 -4.15 -16.33
C LEU A 108 2.01 -4.73 -17.00
N ASN A 109 3.12 -4.01 -16.95
CA ASN A 109 4.38 -4.42 -17.56
C ASN A 109 4.97 -5.71 -16.93
N THR A 110 4.47 -6.16 -15.78
CA THR A 110 4.87 -7.44 -15.18
C THR A 110 4.14 -8.64 -15.73
N PHE A 111 3.08 -8.43 -16.52
CA PHE A 111 2.25 -9.49 -17.08
C PHE A 111 2.55 -9.75 -18.55
N SER A 112 2.25 -10.97 -19.02
CA SER A 112 2.26 -11.32 -20.45
C SER A 112 1.22 -10.51 -21.22
N VAL A 113 1.43 -10.31 -22.52
CA VAL A 113 0.51 -9.57 -23.41
C VAL A 113 -0.91 -10.12 -23.33
N GLU A 114 -1.08 -11.44 -23.37
CA GLU A 114 -2.39 -12.10 -23.24
C GLU A 114 -3.10 -11.72 -21.94
N LYS A 115 -2.35 -11.63 -20.83
CA LYS A 115 -2.91 -11.29 -19.52
C LYS A 115 -3.24 -9.80 -19.43
N GLN A 116 -2.45 -8.94 -20.07
CA GLN A 116 -2.75 -7.50 -20.19
C GLN A 116 -4.07 -7.29 -20.95
N GLU A 117 -4.30 -8.00 -22.04
CA GLU A 117 -5.56 -7.94 -22.81
C GLU A 117 -6.77 -8.37 -21.97
N LYS A 118 -6.64 -9.45 -21.19
CA LYS A 118 -7.71 -9.89 -20.26
C LYS A 118 -8.00 -8.87 -19.18
N ILE A 119 -6.96 -8.22 -18.63
CA ILE A 119 -7.12 -7.15 -17.63
C ILE A 119 -7.85 -5.97 -18.25
N ALA A 120 -7.46 -5.53 -19.44
CA ALA A 120 -8.12 -4.44 -20.15
C ALA A 120 -9.60 -4.76 -20.41
N GLN A 121 -9.91 -5.93 -20.96
CA GLN A 121 -11.28 -6.37 -21.18
C GLN A 121 -12.11 -6.39 -19.89
N ALA A 122 -11.54 -6.88 -18.79
CA ALA A 122 -12.24 -6.94 -17.50
C ALA A 122 -12.53 -5.54 -16.94
N THR A 123 -11.56 -4.62 -17.02
CA THR A 123 -11.72 -3.25 -16.54
C THR A 123 -12.67 -2.43 -17.42
N ASP A 124 -12.63 -2.62 -18.73
CA ASP A 124 -13.55 -1.93 -19.67
C ASP A 124 -14.99 -2.40 -19.54
N SER A 125 -15.20 -3.64 -19.01
CA SER A 125 -16.54 -4.19 -18.79
C SER A 125 -17.25 -3.61 -17.56
N VAL A 126 -16.56 -2.83 -16.72
CA VAL A 126 -17.11 -2.25 -15.50
C VAL A 126 -16.86 -0.74 -15.50
N GLN A 127 -17.94 0.02 -15.45
CA GLN A 127 -17.87 1.48 -15.46
C GLN A 127 -18.35 2.06 -14.14
N TYR A 128 -17.61 3.03 -13.62
CA TYR A 128 -18.08 3.88 -12.52
C TYR A 128 -18.86 5.07 -13.09
N ALA A 129 -20.11 5.21 -12.63
CA ALA A 129 -20.96 6.34 -12.96
C ALA A 129 -21.25 7.15 -11.69
N GLY A 130 -20.32 7.98 -11.29
CA GLY A 130 -20.41 8.82 -10.08
C GLY A 130 -19.99 10.26 -10.33
N ILE A 131 -19.82 11.03 -9.26
CA ILE A 131 -19.37 12.40 -9.32
C ILE A 131 -17.86 12.43 -9.53
N TYR A 132 -17.43 13.13 -10.56
CA TYR A 132 -16.02 13.38 -10.86
C TYR A 132 -15.67 14.79 -10.41
N GLN A 133 -14.52 14.95 -9.80
CA GLN A 133 -13.97 16.27 -9.51
C GLN A 133 -13.50 16.93 -10.81
N ILE A 134 -13.95 18.15 -11.09
CA ILE A 134 -13.65 18.86 -12.34
C ILE A 134 -12.29 19.56 -12.27
N GLU A 135 -11.91 20.05 -11.08
CA GLU A 135 -10.65 20.75 -10.87
C GLU A 135 -9.72 19.98 -9.92
N PRO A 136 -8.40 19.97 -10.18
CA PRO A 136 -7.45 19.33 -9.31
C PRO A 136 -7.36 20.06 -7.97
N THR A 137 -7.47 19.32 -6.87
CA THR A 137 -7.27 19.85 -5.53
C THR A 137 -5.77 20.14 -5.32
N LYS A 138 -5.47 21.38 -4.97
CA LYS A 138 -4.10 21.83 -4.68
C LYS A 138 -3.70 21.45 -3.25
N ASN A 139 -2.39 21.30 -3.01
CA ASN A 139 -1.79 21.15 -1.68
C ASN A 139 -2.21 19.90 -0.88
N LEU A 140 -2.80 18.88 -1.52
CA LEU A 140 -3.19 17.63 -0.84
C LEU A 140 -2.00 16.91 -0.22
N GLU A 141 -0.88 16.83 -0.94
CA GLU A 141 0.35 16.19 -0.52
C GLU A 141 0.98 16.92 0.66
N ASP A 142 1.04 18.25 0.61
CA ASP A 142 1.54 19.07 1.70
C ASP A 142 0.70 18.92 2.96
N LEU A 143 -0.62 18.95 2.82
CA LEU A 143 -1.56 18.72 3.91
C LEU A 143 -1.41 17.33 4.52
N PHE A 144 -1.28 16.29 3.68
CA PHE A 144 -1.05 14.94 4.15
C PHE A 144 0.26 14.81 4.92
N SER A 145 1.35 15.39 4.39
CA SER A 145 2.64 15.45 5.09
C SER A 145 2.53 16.13 6.46
N THR A 146 1.75 17.21 6.53
CA THR A 146 1.52 17.95 7.78
C THR A 146 0.73 17.14 8.80
N ILE A 147 -0.27 16.38 8.35
CA ILE A 147 -1.03 15.45 9.20
C ILE A 147 -0.10 14.40 9.81
N LEU A 148 0.77 13.78 9.00
CA LEU A 148 1.71 12.76 9.48
C LEU A 148 2.70 13.31 10.52
N LYS A 149 3.10 14.58 10.38
CA LYS A 149 4.00 15.26 11.34
C LYS A 149 3.27 15.78 12.57
N ASN A 150 1.94 15.82 12.55
CA ASN A 150 1.10 16.41 13.60
C ASN A 150 1.47 17.88 13.90
N GLU A 151 1.69 18.66 12.83
CA GLU A 151 2.14 20.05 12.92
C GLU A 151 1.02 21.04 12.58
N PRO A 152 0.90 22.16 13.31
CA PRO A 152 -0.03 23.21 12.96
C PRO A 152 0.44 24.03 11.78
N ILE A 153 -0.49 24.41 10.91
CA ILE A 153 -0.22 25.25 9.74
C ILE A 153 -1.08 26.52 9.72
N LYS A 154 -0.61 27.50 8.97
CA LYS A 154 -1.41 28.68 8.62
C LYS A 154 -1.97 28.50 7.23
N ILE A 155 -3.28 28.70 7.09
CA ILE A 155 -3.98 28.65 5.80
C ILE A 155 -4.66 29.98 5.52
N LEU A 156 -4.77 30.31 4.23
CA LEU A 156 -5.62 31.40 3.77
C LEU A 156 -6.98 30.80 3.40
N TYR A 157 -7.96 30.96 4.28
CA TYR A 157 -9.32 30.46 4.06
C TYR A 157 -10.15 31.47 3.30
N THR A 158 -10.73 31.07 2.17
CA THR A 158 -11.39 31.99 1.25
C THR A 158 -12.89 31.70 0.99
N ARG A 159 -13.45 30.62 1.58
CA ARG A 159 -14.82 30.18 1.25
C ARG A 159 -15.91 31.22 1.54
N TYR A 160 -15.84 31.89 2.68
CA TYR A 160 -16.83 32.92 3.07
C TYR A 160 -16.21 34.30 3.21
N THR A 161 -15.12 34.37 3.92
CA THR A 161 -14.35 35.61 4.13
C THR A 161 -12.87 35.28 4.04
N ARG A 162 -12.11 36.10 3.32
CA ARG A 162 -10.67 35.93 3.19
C ARG A 162 -10.02 36.21 4.54
N LYS A 163 -9.55 35.15 5.22
CA LYS A 163 -8.85 35.31 6.48
C LYS A 163 -7.80 34.22 6.68
N VAL A 164 -6.74 34.59 7.39
CA VAL A 164 -5.72 33.63 7.82
C VAL A 164 -6.25 32.88 9.05
N LYS A 165 -6.14 31.54 9.02
CA LYS A 165 -6.44 30.68 10.15
C LYS A 165 -5.22 29.86 10.49
N ARG A 166 -5.04 29.57 11.77
CA ARG A 166 -4.06 28.61 12.26
C ARG A 166 -4.77 27.33 12.65
N ILE A 167 -4.51 26.26 11.92
CA ILE A 167 -5.22 24.99 12.09
C ILE A 167 -4.23 23.86 12.35
N LEU A 168 -4.69 22.81 13.05
CA LEU A 168 -4.05 21.52 13.13
C LEU A 168 -4.83 20.55 12.24
N PRO A 169 -4.31 20.18 11.06
CA PRO A 169 -4.96 19.19 10.18
C PRO A 169 -4.95 17.82 10.84
N ILE A 170 -6.09 17.10 10.79
CA ILE A 170 -6.25 15.77 11.40
C ILE A 170 -6.44 14.70 10.34
N ARG A 171 -7.26 15.00 9.31
CA ARG A 171 -7.67 14.00 8.32
C ARG A 171 -8.05 14.65 6.99
N LEU A 172 -7.68 13.97 5.91
CA LEU A 172 -8.26 14.22 4.59
C LEU A 172 -9.42 13.26 4.36
N THR A 173 -10.54 13.78 3.88
CA THR A 173 -11.75 13.00 3.57
C THR A 173 -12.18 13.31 2.14
N LEU A 174 -12.36 12.27 1.34
CA LEU A 174 -12.98 12.37 0.02
C LEU A 174 -14.48 12.10 0.16
N MET A 175 -15.30 13.06 -0.24
CA MET A 175 -16.76 12.96 -0.15
C MET A 175 -17.37 13.63 -1.38
N ASP A 176 -18.25 12.92 -2.06
CA ASP A 176 -18.93 13.40 -3.28
C ASP A 176 -18.00 13.98 -4.35
N GLY A 177 -16.83 13.34 -4.52
CA GLY A 177 -15.81 13.77 -5.50
C GLY A 177 -14.92 14.94 -5.05
N TYR A 178 -15.12 15.49 -3.86
CA TYR A 178 -14.35 16.61 -3.32
C TYR A 178 -13.52 16.21 -2.11
N TRP A 179 -12.33 16.79 -2.01
CA TRP A 179 -11.48 16.65 -0.83
C TRP A 179 -11.84 17.66 0.25
N TYR A 180 -11.88 17.20 1.47
CA TYR A 180 -12.08 17.99 2.68
C TYR A 180 -10.95 17.71 3.66
N CYS A 181 -10.54 18.76 4.37
CA CYS A 181 -9.61 18.62 5.49
C CYS A 181 -10.39 18.82 6.81
N ILE A 182 -10.41 17.81 7.65
CA ILE A 182 -10.88 17.92 9.02
C ILE A 182 -9.71 18.45 9.85
N ALA A 183 -9.91 19.55 10.54
CA ALA A 183 -8.86 20.23 11.30
C ALA A 183 -9.41 20.87 12.57
N ILE A 184 -8.56 21.05 13.58
CA ILE A 184 -8.84 21.86 14.76
C ILE A 184 -8.43 23.30 14.48
N ASP A 185 -9.37 24.24 14.59
CA ASP A 185 -9.03 25.66 14.62
C ASP A 185 -8.42 25.98 16.00
N ILE A 186 -7.10 26.27 16.00
CA ILE A 186 -6.33 26.44 17.25
C ILE A 186 -6.80 27.67 18.04
N GLU A 187 -7.28 28.70 17.34
CA GLU A 187 -7.77 29.94 17.99
C GLU A 187 -9.15 29.71 18.63
N LYS A 188 -9.99 28.90 17.99
CA LYS A 188 -11.36 28.63 18.45
C LYS A 188 -11.49 27.37 19.29
N LYS A 189 -10.47 26.52 19.32
CA LYS A 189 -10.45 25.20 20.01
C LYS A 189 -11.64 24.30 19.65
N ARG A 190 -12.03 24.26 18.38
CA ARG A 190 -13.13 23.43 17.87
C ARG A 190 -12.78 22.84 16.52
N ASP A 191 -13.42 21.72 16.20
CA ASP A 191 -13.27 21.06 14.92
C ASP A 191 -13.91 21.86 13.80
N GLU A 192 -13.23 21.94 12.66
CA GLU A 192 -13.73 22.54 11.44
C GLU A 192 -13.56 21.58 10.27
N ASN A 193 -14.57 21.49 9.41
CA ASN A 193 -14.51 20.77 8.14
C ASN A 193 -14.26 21.78 7.02
N LEU A 194 -13.08 21.71 6.43
CA LEU A 194 -12.63 22.66 5.42
C LEU A 194 -12.67 21.99 4.05
N SER A 195 -13.44 22.51 3.10
CA SER A 195 -13.35 22.09 1.69
C SER A 195 -12.05 22.59 1.07
N LEU A 196 -11.39 21.75 0.30
CA LEU A 196 -10.13 22.00 -0.39
C LEU A 196 -10.36 22.36 -1.86
#